data_03524eb2f870a2486b8cafe30534d2e4
#
_entry.id   03524eb2f870a2486b8cafe30534d2e4
#
_cell.length_a   1.000
_cell.length_b   1.000
_cell.length_c   1.000
_cell.angle_alpha   90.00
_cell.angle_beta   90.00
_cell.angle_gamma   90.00
#
_symmetry.space_group_name_H-M   'P 1'
#
loop_
_entity.id
_entity.type
_entity.pdbx_description
1 polymer ?
#
loop_
_entity_poly.entity_id
_entity_poly.type
_entity_poly.pdbx_seq_one_letter_code
_entity_poly.pdbx_strand_id
1 'polypeptide(L)' 'MDLTDLKRDSALNLSQAAVGCDFQIKQLEGPSCRQLREIGFCVQMRIRKLADGRNLLCNVCGTRLALSRELAEQVLLEPT' A
#
# COMPACT_ATOMS: atom_id res chain seq x y z
N MET A 1 -6.85 -27.36 -6.87
CA MET A 1 -6.41 -26.24 -6.87
C MET A 1 -7.38 -25.24 -6.74
N ASP A 2 -7.11 -24.35 -6.16
CA ASP A 2 -8.06 -23.57 -5.72
C ASP A 2 -7.92 -22.20 -6.23
N LEU A 3 -8.80 -21.84 -7.06
CA LEU A 3 -8.76 -20.52 -7.64
C LEU A 3 -9.00 -19.46 -6.60
N THR A 4 -9.60 -19.82 -5.50
CA THR A 4 -9.82 -18.89 -4.42
C THR A 4 -8.52 -18.39 -3.85
N ASP A 5 -7.53 -19.24 -3.81
CA ASP A 5 -6.23 -18.81 -3.32
C ASP A 5 -5.64 -17.75 -4.19
N LEU A 6 -5.84 -17.85 -5.48
CA LEU A 6 -5.33 -16.85 -6.38
C LEU A 6 -5.98 -15.50 -6.12
N LYS A 7 -7.25 -15.50 -5.79
CA LYS A 7 -7.90 -14.25 -5.49
C LYS A 7 -7.34 -13.59 -4.26
N ARG A 8 -7.08 -14.38 -3.24
CA ARG A 8 -6.50 -13.82 -2.03
C ARG A 8 -5.13 -13.29 -2.29
N ASP A 9 -4.40 -13.98 -3.16
CA ASP A 9 -3.06 -13.56 -3.47
C ASP A 9 -3.02 -12.26 -4.22
N SER A 10 -4.13 -11.86 -4.79
CA SER A 10 -4.16 -10.59 -5.48
C SER A 10 -4.15 -9.41 -4.51
N ALA A 11 -4.39 -9.67 -3.24
CA ALA A 11 -4.32 -8.61 -2.24
C ALA A 11 -2.85 -8.34 -1.94
N LEU A 12 -2.36 -7.28 -2.49
CA LEU A 12 -0.96 -6.89 -2.44
C LEU A 12 -0.78 -5.77 -1.45
N ASN A 13 0.23 -5.83 -0.61
CA ASN A 13 0.48 -4.70 0.27
C ASN A 13 1.57 -3.81 -0.31
N LEU A 14 1.70 -2.62 0.26
CA LEU A 14 2.61 -1.63 -0.27
C LEU A 14 4.07 -2.09 -0.21
N SER A 15 4.43 -2.90 0.77
CA SER A 15 5.80 -3.36 0.88
C SER A 15 6.16 -4.31 -0.26
N GLN A 16 5.16 -4.97 -0.85
CA GLN A 16 5.36 -5.90 -1.95
C GLN A 16 5.19 -5.26 -3.32
N ALA A 17 4.66 -4.05 -3.36
CA ALA A 17 4.34 -3.41 -4.63
C ALA A 17 5.58 -3.09 -5.43
N ALA A 18 5.43 -3.09 -6.76
CA ALA A 18 6.54 -2.74 -7.65
C ALA A 18 6.74 -1.23 -7.65
N VAL A 19 8.01 -0.83 -7.64
CA VAL A 19 8.37 0.59 -7.71
C VAL A 19 7.96 1.13 -9.08
N GLY A 20 7.38 2.31 -9.08
CA GLY A 20 7.03 3.00 -10.32
C GLY A 20 5.66 2.67 -10.87
N CYS A 21 4.93 1.76 -10.25
CA CYS A 21 3.59 1.40 -10.70
C CYS A 21 2.55 2.12 -9.88
N ASP A 22 1.42 2.41 -10.51
CA ASP A 22 0.30 3.06 -9.83
C ASP A 22 -0.63 2.01 -9.26
N PHE A 23 -1.11 2.25 -8.07
CA PHE A 23 -2.07 1.40 -7.41
C PHE A 23 -3.13 2.25 -6.74
N GLN A 24 -4.16 1.60 -6.26
CA GLN A 24 -5.19 2.24 -5.48
C GLN A 24 -5.25 1.55 -4.13
N ILE A 25 -5.44 2.31 -3.07
CA ILE A 25 -5.52 1.73 -1.73
C ILE A 25 -6.85 1.01 -1.61
N LYS A 26 -6.79 -0.29 -1.38
CA LYS A 26 -7.98 -1.12 -1.24
C LYS A 26 -8.48 -1.09 0.20
N GLN A 27 -7.56 -1.20 1.14
CA GLN A 27 -7.93 -1.35 2.53
C GLN A 27 -6.71 -1.12 3.41
N LEU A 28 -6.93 -0.64 4.60
CA LEU A 28 -5.87 -0.56 5.62
C LEU A 28 -6.16 -1.63 6.65
N GLU A 29 -5.19 -2.49 6.91
CA GLU A 29 -5.35 -3.59 7.87
C GLU A 29 -4.18 -3.64 8.81
N GLY A 30 -4.47 -3.72 10.10
CA GLY A 30 -3.43 -3.85 11.08
C GLY A 30 -3.59 -2.86 12.19
N PRO A 31 -2.72 -2.92 13.19
CA PRO A 31 -2.85 -2.08 14.39
C PRO A 31 -2.61 -0.61 14.14
N SER A 32 -1.99 -0.25 13.03
CA SER A 32 -1.65 1.14 12.77
C SER A 32 -2.58 1.83 11.78
N CYS A 33 -3.77 1.27 11.56
CA CYS A 33 -4.71 1.87 10.61
C CYS A 33 -5.02 3.32 10.92
N ARG A 34 -5.22 3.64 12.19
CA ARG A 34 -5.51 5.01 12.58
C ARG A 34 -4.35 5.93 12.21
N GLN A 35 -3.15 5.50 12.53
CA GLN A 35 -1.97 6.28 12.24
C GLN A 35 -1.83 6.53 10.74
N LEU A 36 -2.08 5.50 9.95
CA LEU A 36 -2.01 5.63 8.50
C LEU A 36 -3.02 6.63 7.97
N ARG A 37 -4.23 6.60 8.50
CA ARG A 37 -5.24 7.57 8.09
C ARG A 37 -4.84 8.99 8.46
N GLU A 38 -4.21 9.14 9.61
CA GLU A 38 -3.81 10.47 10.07
C GLU A 38 -2.75 11.08 9.19
N ILE A 39 -1.90 10.26 8.60
CA ILE A 39 -0.88 10.79 7.69
C ILE A 39 -1.34 10.88 6.25
N GLY A 40 -2.59 10.47 5.97
CA GLY A 40 -3.16 10.71 4.66
C GLY A 40 -3.50 9.49 3.83
N PHE A 41 -3.41 8.29 4.38
CA PHE A 41 -3.73 7.08 3.63
C PHE A 41 -5.20 6.74 3.81
N CYS A 42 -5.95 6.79 2.74
CA CYS A 42 -7.37 6.47 2.76
C CYS A 42 -7.72 5.49 1.65
N VAL A 43 -8.76 4.72 1.89
CA VAL A 43 -9.26 3.78 0.90
C VAL A 43 -9.61 4.52 -0.39
N GLN A 44 -9.28 3.91 -1.51
CA GLN A 44 -9.53 4.40 -2.87
C GLN A 44 -8.62 5.53 -3.32
N MET A 45 -7.66 5.94 -2.50
CA MET A 45 -6.68 6.93 -2.94
C MET A 45 -5.64 6.26 -3.81
N ARG A 46 -5.15 6.99 -4.80
CA ARG A 46 -4.10 6.49 -5.66
C ARG A 46 -2.75 6.65 -4.98
N ILE A 47 -1.90 5.67 -5.21
CA ILE A 47 -0.59 5.63 -4.58
C ILE A 47 0.41 5.05 -5.55
N ARG A 48 1.62 5.60 -5.53
CA ARG A 48 2.73 5.07 -6.33
C ARG A 48 3.93 4.89 -5.41
N LYS A 49 4.54 3.72 -5.47
CA LYS A 49 5.75 3.47 -4.72
C LYS A 49 6.93 4.04 -5.51
N LEU A 50 7.67 4.94 -4.91
CA LEU A 50 8.76 5.62 -5.58
C LEU A 50 10.10 4.98 -5.32
N ALA A 51 10.30 4.43 -4.11
CA ALA A 51 11.55 3.79 -3.77
C ALA A 51 11.31 2.73 -2.72
N ASP A 52 12.17 1.73 -2.71
CA ASP A 52 12.07 0.61 -1.79
C ASP A 52 13.41 0.52 -1.06
N GLY A 53 13.37 0.19 0.22
CA GLY A 53 14.57 0.09 0.99
C GLY A 53 14.21 -0.13 2.43
N ARG A 54 15.02 0.40 3.33
CA ARG A 54 14.74 0.33 4.74
C ARG A 54 13.40 0.99 5.04
N ASN A 55 13.19 2.17 4.46
CA ASN A 55 11.88 2.82 4.45
C ASN A 55 11.42 2.90 3.01
N LEU A 56 10.11 2.88 2.83
CA LEU A 56 9.54 3.02 1.50
C LEU A 56 9.16 4.47 1.27
N LEU A 57 9.43 4.95 0.06
CA LEU A 57 9.00 6.27 -0.34
C LEU A 57 7.84 6.12 -1.29
N CYS A 58 6.76 6.82 -1.04
CA CYS A 58 5.58 6.72 -1.90
C CYS A 58 4.97 8.08 -2.12
N ASN A 59 4.15 8.17 -3.16
CA ASN A 59 3.44 9.37 -3.51
C ASN A 59 1.95 9.08 -3.37
N VAL A 60 1.28 9.80 -2.50
CA VAL A 60 -0.14 9.65 -2.27
C VAL A 60 -0.80 10.97 -2.59
N CYS A 61 -1.60 10.99 -3.66
CA CYS A 61 -2.30 12.19 -4.07
C CYS A 61 -1.37 13.40 -4.19
N GLY A 62 -0.20 13.18 -4.77
CA GLY A 62 0.73 14.26 -4.98
C GLY A 62 1.63 14.59 -3.81
N THR A 63 1.45 13.93 -2.69
CA THR A 63 2.28 14.16 -1.51
C THR A 63 3.27 13.01 -1.35
N ARG A 64 4.53 13.35 -1.15
CA ARG A 64 5.57 12.35 -1.00
C ARG A 64 5.72 12.01 0.49
N LEU A 65 5.64 10.74 0.79
CA LEU A 65 5.68 10.25 2.17
C LEU A 65 6.64 9.08 2.29
N ALA A 66 7.26 8.96 3.44
CA ALA A 66 8.11 7.81 3.74
C ALA A 66 7.43 6.97 4.81
N LEU A 67 7.46 5.66 4.63
CA LEU A 67 6.86 4.72 5.58
C LEU A 67 7.85 3.66 5.96
N SER A 68 7.76 3.17 7.19
CA SER A 68 8.48 1.97 7.57
C SER A 68 7.87 0.77 6.84
N ARG A 69 8.62 -0.30 6.73
CA ARG A 69 8.09 -1.51 6.11
C ARG A 69 6.90 -2.06 6.88
N GLU A 70 6.93 -1.96 8.19
CA GLU A 70 5.82 -2.43 9.00
C GLU A 70 4.53 -1.72 8.66
N LEU A 71 4.57 -0.42 8.52
CA LEU A 71 3.39 0.35 8.15
C LEU A 71 2.96 0.03 6.73
N ALA A 72 3.91 -0.14 5.83
CA ALA A 72 3.60 -0.44 4.45
C ALA A 72 2.88 -1.78 4.30
N GLU A 73 3.19 -2.72 5.16
CA GLU A 73 2.54 -4.03 5.12
C GLU A 73 1.05 -3.95 5.45
N GLN A 74 0.63 -2.88 6.08
CA GLN A 74 -0.76 -2.71 6.48
C GLN A 74 -1.58 -1.95 5.44
N VAL A 75 -0.96 -1.53 4.35
CA VAL A 75 -1.65 -0.83 3.27
C VAL A 75 -1.86 -1.83 2.14
N LEU A 76 -3.11 -2.27 1.97
CA LEU A 76 -3.45 -3.23 0.92
C LEU A 76 -3.83 -2.48 -0.34
N LEU A 77 -3.31 -2.94 -1.45
CA LEU A 77 -3.42 -2.27 -2.73
C LEU A 77 -4.16 -3.10 -3.75
N GLU A 78 -4.69 -2.43 -4.76
CA GLU A 78 -5.24 -3.09 -5.93
C GLU A 78 -4.82 -2.29 -7.15
N PRO A 79 -4.80 -2.90 -8.34
CA PRO A 79 -4.43 -2.19 -9.55
C PRO A 79 -5.44 -1.09 -9.85
N THR A 80 -4.98 -0.03 -10.47
CA THR A 80 -5.88 1.05 -10.90
C THR A 80 -6.44 0.81 -12.29
#